data_4489deedd8a6ed43262cba4ac2dc4565
#
_entry.id   4489deedd8a6ed43262cba4ac2dc4565
#
_cell.length_a   1.000
_cell.length_b   1.000
_cell.length_c   1.000
_cell.angle_alpha   90.00
_cell.angle_beta   90.00
_cell.angle_gamma   90.00
#
_symmetry.space_group_name_H-M   'P 1'
#
loop_
_entity.id
_entity.type
_entity.pdbx_description
1 polymer ?
#
loop_
_entity_poly.entity_id
_entity_poly.type
_entity_poly.pdbx_seq_one_letter_code
_entity_poly.pdbx_strand_id
1 'polypeptide(L)'
;MAVIALICGSMSAQEVQPEVTLDFTSNDTWKIPVKDAMGTTEQTFTNGTYSIKLAAPDGYYYNTTNKFLMLGKKGATLTLPAFTFPVSKIEVVGTNNASGKVEQNIFVGENEVSTKTVGANKPNTYEIGAENQAIGTEYVFKVLSAHNTQITKINIYKAEGKQKKSAGLKFSETTVDYELGTTFTAPTFTKATTAAVKFVSDNEEVATVNAEGVIAATGKEGKAVITATSEENDEFNAGNATCTVYAYRMNVYKKATAVEAGKQYLIVAQRDKKTYYAAPVKYNAEKPYGYLNSFSVDGIVDELKIKSSYNDAFTFEGVAGGYAIKDANGYYLYMDGTHASFQLGNEAKAWTVEPAENGTFTITNNGQFIQYGNGTFTTFGAWTEAQKNAVKPMLFVFDEAAGINGVQTTVKPQSNVRYNIAGQRVGADYKGIVIVNGKKYLQK
;
A
#
# COMPACT_ATOMS: atom_id res chain seq x y z
N MET A 1 24.49 -49.77 -56.22
CA MET A 1 24.55 -49.31 -54.83
C MET A 1 24.95 -47.84 -54.86
N ALA A 2 24.03 -46.94 -54.64
CA ALA A 2 24.31 -45.53 -54.55
C ALA A 2 24.44 -45.19 -53.07
N VAL A 3 25.58 -44.69 -52.63
CA VAL A 3 25.85 -44.21 -51.27
C VAL A 3 25.33 -42.79 -51.18
N ILE A 4 24.26 -42.59 -50.45
CA ILE A 4 23.78 -41.23 -50.06
C ILE A 4 24.63 -40.80 -48.85
N ALA A 5 25.53 -39.86 -49.06
CA ALA A 5 26.23 -39.21 -48.00
C ALA A 5 25.26 -38.21 -47.32
N LEU A 6 24.87 -38.50 -46.06
CA LEU A 6 24.10 -37.62 -45.22
C LEU A 6 25.06 -36.52 -44.72
N ILE A 7 24.97 -35.33 -45.28
CA ILE A 7 25.68 -34.15 -44.76
C ILE A 7 24.87 -33.65 -43.56
N CYS A 8 25.27 -34.05 -42.35
CA CYS A 8 24.87 -33.37 -41.11
C CYS A 8 25.57 -32.01 -41.04
N GLY A 9 24.96 -31.01 -41.65
CA GLY A 9 25.34 -29.62 -41.37
C GLY A 9 24.94 -29.31 -39.92
N SER A 10 25.92 -29.10 -39.06
CA SER A 10 25.69 -28.47 -37.75
C SER A 10 25.13 -27.07 -37.99
N MET A 11 23.81 -26.90 -37.85
CA MET A 11 23.23 -25.59 -37.70
C MET A 11 23.73 -25.01 -36.37
N SER A 12 24.77 -24.16 -36.42
CA SER A 12 25.07 -23.30 -35.31
C SER A 12 23.83 -22.41 -35.12
N ALA A 13 23.20 -22.45 -33.97
CA ALA A 13 22.15 -21.53 -33.64
C ALA A 13 22.69 -20.10 -33.82
N GLN A 14 22.15 -19.36 -34.77
CA GLN A 14 22.51 -17.98 -35.01
C GLN A 14 22.16 -17.23 -33.74
N GLU A 15 23.12 -16.60 -33.09
CA GLU A 15 22.92 -15.82 -31.89
C GLU A 15 21.95 -14.69 -32.20
N VAL A 16 20.75 -14.70 -31.57
CA VAL A 16 19.72 -13.67 -31.79
C VAL A 16 20.28 -12.36 -31.28
N GLN A 17 20.40 -11.37 -32.18
CA GLN A 17 20.86 -10.04 -31.84
C GLN A 17 19.71 -9.24 -31.19
N PRO A 18 20.00 -8.35 -30.22
CA PRO A 18 18.99 -7.47 -29.67
C PRO A 18 18.49 -6.47 -30.73
N GLU A 19 17.20 -6.22 -30.77
CA GLU A 19 16.58 -5.18 -31.61
C GLU A 19 16.98 -3.77 -31.17
N VAL A 20 17.12 -3.58 -29.82
CA VAL A 20 17.55 -2.33 -29.20
C VAL A 20 18.54 -2.62 -28.08
N THR A 21 19.60 -1.82 -27.99
CA THR A 21 20.52 -1.78 -26.86
C THR A 21 20.51 -0.38 -26.25
N LEU A 22 20.11 -0.27 -24.99
CA LEU A 22 20.28 0.96 -24.20
C LEU A 22 21.67 0.86 -23.52
N ASP A 23 22.63 1.66 -24.00
CA ASP A 23 24.02 1.62 -23.53
C ASP A 23 24.29 2.72 -22.51
N PHE A 24 24.75 2.33 -21.32
CA PHE A 24 25.14 3.21 -20.22
C PHE A 24 26.64 3.23 -19.96
N THR A 25 27.47 2.73 -20.89
CA THR A 25 28.93 2.82 -20.77
C THR A 25 29.45 4.24 -21.04
N SER A 26 28.65 5.10 -21.66
CA SER A 26 28.84 6.54 -21.75
C SER A 26 27.62 7.29 -21.24
N ASN A 27 27.85 8.48 -20.66
CA ASN A 27 26.80 9.40 -20.19
C ASN A 27 26.70 10.67 -21.05
N ASP A 28 27.38 10.71 -22.19
CA ASP A 28 27.46 11.92 -23.01
C ASP A 28 26.11 12.36 -23.58
N THR A 29 25.22 11.40 -23.82
CA THR A 29 23.87 11.62 -24.32
C THR A 29 22.83 11.55 -23.22
N TRP A 30 22.89 10.55 -22.33
CA TRP A 30 21.92 10.34 -21.26
C TRP A 30 21.87 11.49 -20.25
N LYS A 31 23.01 12.11 -19.92
CA LYS A 31 23.12 13.19 -18.93
C LYS A 31 22.57 12.83 -17.55
N ILE A 32 22.65 11.56 -17.17
CA ILE A 32 22.27 11.11 -15.84
C ILE A 32 23.17 11.78 -14.79
N PRO A 33 22.64 12.23 -13.64
CA PRO A 33 23.45 12.86 -12.59
C PRO A 33 24.62 11.98 -12.16
N VAL A 34 25.73 12.60 -11.81
CA VAL A 34 26.88 11.89 -11.20
C VAL A 34 26.68 11.73 -9.68
N LYS A 35 27.55 10.97 -9.03
CA LYS A 35 27.42 10.56 -7.62
C LYS A 35 27.16 11.74 -6.66
N ASP A 36 27.85 12.85 -6.84
CA ASP A 36 27.75 14.01 -5.93
C ASP A 36 26.44 14.81 -6.12
N ALA A 37 25.70 14.53 -7.16
CA ALA A 37 24.40 15.14 -7.50
C ALA A 37 23.32 14.07 -7.77
N MET A 38 23.42 12.90 -7.11
CA MET A 38 22.52 11.76 -7.36
C MET A 38 21.03 12.15 -7.29
N GLY A 39 20.23 11.60 -8.19
CA GLY A 39 18.78 11.79 -8.21
C GLY A 39 18.10 10.78 -7.27
N THR A 40 17.00 11.19 -6.65
CA THR A 40 16.17 10.31 -5.79
C THR A 40 14.72 10.24 -6.24
N THR A 41 14.21 11.31 -6.86
CA THR A 41 12.85 11.39 -7.41
C THR A 41 12.83 10.97 -8.88
N GLU A 42 11.64 10.64 -9.38
CA GLU A 42 11.49 10.27 -10.78
C GLU A 42 11.91 11.41 -11.73
N GLN A 43 12.81 11.07 -12.65
CA GLN A 43 13.25 11.95 -13.73
C GLN A 43 13.38 11.17 -15.04
N THR A 44 13.13 11.86 -16.14
CA THR A 44 13.25 11.31 -17.48
C THR A 44 14.59 11.68 -18.10
N PHE A 45 15.26 10.70 -18.71
CA PHE A 45 16.52 10.84 -19.42
C PHE A 45 16.37 10.31 -20.84
N THR A 46 16.87 11.05 -21.83
CA THR A 46 16.68 10.72 -23.24
C THR A 46 18.02 10.52 -23.94
N ASN A 47 18.11 9.46 -24.75
CA ASN A 47 19.21 9.19 -25.67
C ASN A 47 18.65 8.83 -27.04
N GLY A 48 18.79 9.74 -28.01
CA GLY A 48 18.19 9.59 -29.33
C GLY A 48 16.65 9.53 -29.24
N THR A 49 16.07 8.45 -29.74
CA THR A 49 14.62 8.22 -29.75
C THR A 49 14.10 7.55 -28.46
N TYR A 50 14.99 7.14 -27.57
CA TYR A 50 14.62 6.39 -26.38
C TYR A 50 14.68 7.25 -25.12
N SER A 51 13.61 7.22 -24.34
CA SER A 51 13.53 7.87 -23.03
C SER A 51 13.31 6.82 -21.94
N ILE A 52 14.08 6.93 -20.87
CA ILE A 52 13.91 6.12 -19.65
C ILE A 52 13.49 7.03 -18.51
N LYS A 53 12.80 6.46 -17.49
CA LYS A 53 12.58 7.15 -16.24
C LYS A 53 13.33 6.42 -15.13
N LEU A 54 13.98 7.18 -14.26
CA LEU A 54 14.70 6.64 -13.10
C LEU A 54 14.09 7.22 -11.83
N ALA A 55 13.83 6.35 -10.85
CA ALA A 55 13.49 6.74 -9.50
C ALA A 55 14.17 5.78 -8.51
N ALA A 56 14.76 6.29 -7.43
CA ALA A 56 15.40 5.45 -6.43
C ALA A 56 15.47 6.16 -5.08
N PRO A 57 14.78 5.68 -4.03
CA PRO A 57 14.83 6.28 -2.69
C PRO A 57 16.25 6.46 -2.14
N ASP A 58 17.13 5.49 -2.43
CA ASP A 58 18.57 5.51 -2.05
C ASP A 58 19.48 6.09 -3.14
N GLY A 59 18.91 6.72 -4.17
CA GLY A 59 19.60 7.42 -5.22
C GLY A 59 19.95 6.60 -6.46
N TYR A 60 20.03 7.28 -7.60
CA TYR A 60 20.58 6.78 -8.85
C TYR A 60 21.61 7.79 -9.38
N TYR A 61 22.66 7.30 -10.05
CA TYR A 61 23.68 8.13 -10.66
C TYR A 61 24.50 7.38 -11.68
N TYR A 62 25.18 8.12 -12.57
CA TYR A 62 26.20 7.56 -13.45
C TYR A 62 27.56 7.51 -12.74
N ASN A 63 28.17 6.33 -12.72
CA ASN A 63 29.53 6.15 -12.20
C ASN A 63 30.55 6.47 -13.30
N THR A 64 31.23 7.61 -13.15
CA THR A 64 32.18 8.12 -14.15
C THR A 64 33.47 7.31 -14.24
N THR A 65 33.86 6.63 -13.16
CA THR A 65 35.08 5.81 -13.08
C THR A 65 34.87 4.46 -13.76
N ASN A 66 33.80 3.75 -13.37
CA ASN A 66 33.55 2.37 -13.82
C ASN A 66 32.54 2.27 -14.96
N LYS A 67 32.05 3.41 -15.49
CA LYS A 67 31.21 3.52 -16.67
C LYS A 67 29.93 2.65 -16.61
N PHE A 68 29.07 2.90 -15.61
CA PHE A 68 27.78 2.25 -15.46
C PHE A 68 26.73 3.17 -14.82
N LEU A 69 25.46 2.89 -15.06
CA LEU A 69 24.34 3.41 -14.30
C LEU A 69 24.25 2.67 -12.97
N MET A 70 24.40 3.37 -11.86
CA MET A 70 24.05 2.84 -10.53
C MET A 70 22.59 3.16 -10.25
N LEU A 71 21.83 2.10 -10.02
CA LEU A 71 20.43 2.18 -9.57
C LEU A 71 20.35 1.69 -8.13
N GLY A 72 19.75 2.49 -7.25
CA GLY A 72 19.74 2.28 -5.80
C GLY A 72 19.11 0.96 -5.36
N LYS A 73 18.77 0.88 -4.08
CA LYS A 73 18.33 -0.35 -3.41
C LYS A 73 16.84 -0.62 -3.63
N LYS A 74 16.25 -1.45 -2.78
CA LYS A 74 14.83 -1.82 -2.80
C LYS A 74 13.94 -0.59 -3.02
N GLY A 75 13.05 -0.71 -4.01
CA GLY A 75 12.17 0.37 -4.44
C GLY A 75 12.73 1.24 -5.56
N ALA A 76 14.00 1.02 -5.97
CA ALA A 76 14.52 1.68 -7.14
C ALA A 76 13.91 1.11 -8.43
N THR A 77 13.57 1.99 -9.37
CA THR A 77 12.93 1.64 -10.63
C THR A 77 13.64 2.28 -11.82
N LEU A 78 13.65 1.54 -12.92
CA LEU A 78 13.99 2.04 -14.26
C LEU A 78 12.85 1.66 -15.20
N THR A 79 12.09 2.67 -15.64
CA THR A 79 11.04 2.47 -16.65
C THR A 79 11.66 2.53 -18.02
N LEU A 80 11.45 1.49 -18.81
CA LEU A 80 11.94 1.38 -20.19
C LEU A 80 11.06 2.19 -21.15
N PRO A 81 11.59 2.57 -22.33
CA PRO A 81 10.77 3.17 -23.38
C PRO A 81 9.63 2.23 -23.80
N ALA A 82 8.53 2.81 -24.25
CA ALA A 82 7.52 2.05 -24.98
C ALA A 82 8.08 1.68 -26.37
N PHE A 83 8.24 0.38 -26.64
CA PHE A 83 8.79 -0.09 -27.91
C PHE A 83 7.70 -0.19 -28.99
N THR A 84 8.07 0.09 -30.25
CA THR A 84 7.18 -0.05 -31.42
C THR A 84 7.11 -1.47 -31.95
N PHE A 85 7.74 -2.39 -31.26
CA PHE A 85 7.73 -3.83 -31.53
C PHE A 85 7.46 -4.59 -30.20
N PRO A 86 7.03 -5.84 -30.27
CA PRO A 86 6.82 -6.63 -29.07
C PRO A 86 8.13 -7.17 -28.51
N VAL A 87 8.19 -7.26 -27.20
CA VAL A 87 9.38 -7.65 -26.48
C VAL A 87 9.25 -9.08 -25.96
N SER A 88 10.10 -9.99 -26.43
CA SER A 88 10.12 -11.38 -25.95
C SER A 88 11.09 -11.57 -24.79
N LYS A 89 12.16 -10.78 -24.73
CA LYS A 89 13.23 -10.93 -23.76
C LYS A 89 13.90 -9.60 -23.47
N ILE A 90 14.22 -9.38 -22.21
CA ILE A 90 15.04 -8.24 -21.75
C ILE A 90 16.26 -8.81 -21.06
N GLU A 91 17.45 -8.34 -21.43
CA GLU A 91 18.71 -8.73 -20.81
C GLU A 91 19.37 -7.51 -20.20
N VAL A 92 19.64 -7.57 -18.90
CA VAL A 92 20.36 -6.52 -18.16
C VAL A 92 21.80 -6.94 -17.96
N VAL A 93 22.72 -6.20 -18.57
CA VAL A 93 24.16 -6.43 -18.53
C VAL A 93 24.79 -5.43 -17.55
N GLY A 94 25.66 -5.92 -16.68
CA GLY A 94 26.40 -5.05 -15.76
C GLY A 94 27.13 -5.81 -14.69
N THR A 95 27.84 -5.05 -13.85
CA THR A 95 28.45 -5.59 -12.63
C THR A 95 27.47 -5.46 -11.50
N ASN A 96 26.80 -6.54 -11.17
CA ASN A 96 26.01 -6.60 -9.96
C ASN A 96 26.93 -6.70 -8.75
N ASN A 97 26.41 -6.30 -7.59
CA ASN A 97 27.10 -6.45 -6.34
C ASN A 97 27.67 -7.88 -6.21
N ALA A 98 28.96 -7.99 -5.94
CA ALA A 98 29.72 -9.23 -5.88
C ALA A 98 29.18 -10.27 -4.86
N SER A 99 28.29 -9.87 -3.96
CA SER A 99 27.69 -10.75 -2.94
C SER A 99 26.59 -11.68 -3.48
N GLY A 100 26.15 -11.53 -4.73
CA GLY A 100 25.02 -12.27 -5.30
C GLY A 100 23.66 -12.01 -4.64
N LYS A 101 23.54 -10.90 -3.90
CA LYS A 101 22.36 -10.55 -3.10
C LYS A 101 21.43 -9.55 -3.78
N VAL A 102 21.71 -9.16 -5.01
CA VAL A 102 20.84 -8.26 -5.78
C VAL A 102 19.67 -9.06 -6.32
N GLU A 103 18.47 -8.74 -5.85
CA GLU A 103 17.23 -9.27 -6.40
C GLU A 103 16.56 -8.19 -7.23
N GLN A 104 16.12 -8.56 -8.41
CA GLN A 104 15.54 -7.62 -9.38
C GLN A 104 14.64 -8.37 -10.36
N ASN A 105 13.64 -7.66 -10.92
CA ASN A 105 12.73 -8.25 -11.90
C ASN A 105 12.09 -7.19 -12.79
N ILE A 106 11.36 -7.63 -13.82
CA ILE A 106 10.58 -6.81 -14.74
C ILE A 106 9.11 -6.87 -14.35
N PHE A 107 8.47 -5.71 -14.40
CA PHE A 107 7.07 -5.50 -14.07
C PHE A 107 6.33 -4.82 -15.22
N VAL A 108 5.03 -5.09 -15.33
CA VAL A 108 4.06 -4.34 -16.11
C VAL A 108 2.99 -3.86 -15.13
N GLY A 109 2.94 -2.55 -14.87
CA GLY A 109 2.21 -2.00 -13.75
C GLY A 109 2.75 -2.56 -12.41
N GLU A 110 1.88 -3.17 -11.62
CA GLU A 110 2.26 -3.83 -10.36
C GLU A 110 2.51 -5.34 -10.51
N ASN A 111 2.30 -5.91 -11.72
CA ASN A 111 2.46 -7.34 -11.95
C ASN A 111 3.90 -7.67 -12.33
N GLU A 112 4.49 -8.63 -11.63
CA GLU A 112 5.77 -9.23 -11.96
C GLU A 112 5.59 -10.15 -13.18
N VAL A 113 6.27 -9.84 -14.31
CA VAL A 113 6.02 -10.50 -15.61
C VAL A 113 7.15 -11.39 -16.07
N SER A 114 8.19 -11.56 -15.26
CA SER A 114 9.31 -12.45 -15.53
C SER A 114 9.76 -13.15 -14.25
N THR A 115 10.57 -14.18 -14.37
CA THR A 115 11.15 -14.86 -13.20
C THR A 115 12.14 -13.93 -12.50
N LYS A 116 11.98 -13.76 -11.20
CA LYS A 116 12.91 -13.02 -10.35
C LYS A 116 14.32 -13.55 -10.45
N THR A 117 15.28 -12.66 -10.67
CA THR A 117 16.67 -13.01 -10.83
C THR A 117 17.49 -12.49 -9.65
N VAL A 118 18.37 -13.34 -9.12
CA VAL A 118 19.40 -12.96 -8.15
C VAL A 118 20.70 -12.76 -8.91
N GLY A 119 21.22 -11.52 -8.90
CA GLY A 119 22.34 -11.12 -9.71
C GLY A 119 23.71 -11.63 -9.21
N ALA A 120 24.51 -12.10 -10.12
CA ALA A 120 25.96 -12.22 -10.04
C ALA A 120 26.56 -11.41 -11.21
N ASN A 121 27.87 -11.22 -11.26
CA ASN A 121 28.58 -10.42 -12.30
C ASN A 121 28.43 -10.98 -13.73
N LYS A 122 27.20 -11.16 -14.20
CA LYS A 122 26.86 -11.65 -15.54
C LYS A 122 25.50 -11.13 -15.97
N PRO A 123 25.17 -11.19 -17.27
CA PRO A 123 23.86 -10.78 -17.76
C PRO A 123 22.72 -11.51 -17.05
N ASN A 124 21.70 -10.76 -16.69
CA ASN A 124 20.44 -11.29 -16.18
C ASN A 124 19.42 -11.25 -17.30
N THR A 125 18.87 -12.40 -17.65
CA THR A 125 17.91 -12.57 -18.73
C THR A 125 16.51 -12.71 -18.15
N TYR A 126 15.57 -11.94 -18.69
CA TYR A 126 14.16 -11.92 -18.32
C TYR A 126 13.33 -12.28 -19.55
N GLU A 127 12.81 -13.50 -19.58
CA GLU A 127 11.87 -13.94 -20.60
C GLU A 127 10.49 -13.31 -20.31
N ILE A 128 9.89 -12.68 -21.30
CA ILE A 128 8.59 -12.04 -21.20
C ILE A 128 7.53 -12.98 -21.78
N GLY A 129 6.54 -13.35 -20.96
CA GLY A 129 5.42 -14.18 -21.40
C GLY A 129 4.60 -13.51 -22.52
N ALA A 130 4.02 -14.33 -23.42
CA ALA A 130 3.34 -13.86 -24.62
C ALA A 130 2.23 -12.83 -24.31
N GLU A 131 1.57 -12.96 -23.18
CA GLU A 131 0.51 -12.07 -22.69
C GLU A 131 1.01 -10.65 -22.36
N ASN A 132 2.32 -10.49 -22.14
CA ASN A 132 2.97 -9.24 -21.79
C ASN A 132 3.86 -8.69 -22.90
N GLN A 133 3.88 -9.30 -24.11
CA GLN A 133 4.75 -8.91 -25.22
C GLN A 133 4.17 -7.82 -26.12
N ALA A 134 2.99 -7.28 -25.83
CA ALA A 134 2.30 -6.36 -26.71
C ALA A 134 3.12 -5.09 -27.02
N ILE A 135 2.97 -4.60 -28.26
CA ILE A 135 3.54 -3.31 -28.69
C ILE A 135 3.07 -2.19 -27.75
N GLY A 136 3.99 -1.34 -27.33
CA GLY A 136 3.71 -0.22 -26.43
C GLY A 136 3.57 -0.57 -24.96
N THR A 137 3.83 -1.84 -24.57
CA THR A 137 3.88 -2.23 -23.15
C THR A 137 5.00 -1.45 -22.44
N GLU A 138 4.66 -0.85 -21.30
CA GLU A 138 5.63 -0.19 -20.42
C GLU A 138 6.23 -1.23 -19.46
N TYR A 139 7.52 -1.48 -19.61
CA TYR A 139 8.27 -2.37 -18.73
C TYR A 139 9.02 -1.59 -17.68
N VAL A 140 8.90 -2.01 -16.42
CA VAL A 140 9.60 -1.39 -15.30
C VAL A 140 10.53 -2.40 -14.66
N PHE A 141 11.82 -2.13 -14.73
CA PHE A 141 12.83 -2.87 -13.98
C PHE A 141 12.83 -2.37 -12.53
N LYS A 142 12.58 -3.27 -11.57
CA LYS A 142 12.54 -2.95 -10.13
C LYS A 142 13.63 -3.68 -9.38
N VAL A 143 14.30 -2.99 -8.46
CA VAL A 143 15.22 -3.58 -7.48
C VAL A 143 14.43 -3.99 -6.25
N LEU A 144 14.52 -5.26 -5.87
CA LEU A 144 13.69 -5.88 -4.81
C LEU A 144 14.45 -6.12 -3.51
N SER A 145 15.78 -6.06 -3.54
CA SER A 145 16.66 -6.29 -2.38
C SER A 145 17.30 -5.01 -1.84
N ALA A 146 17.91 -5.10 -0.66
CA ALA A 146 18.64 -4.00 -0.03
C ALA A 146 20.00 -3.69 -0.70
N HIS A 147 20.29 -4.27 -1.86
CA HIS A 147 21.53 -4.08 -2.62
C HIS A 147 21.25 -3.34 -3.92
N ASN A 148 22.15 -2.44 -4.30
CA ASN A 148 22.05 -1.71 -5.57
C ASN A 148 22.42 -2.59 -6.77
N THR A 149 21.94 -2.21 -7.95
CA THR A 149 22.34 -2.80 -9.22
C THR A 149 23.19 -1.83 -10.03
N GLN A 150 24.08 -2.37 -10.85
CA GLN A 150 25.02 -1.63 -11.70
C GLN A 150 24.80 -2.08 -13.15
N ILE A 151 24.30 -1.17 -13.98
CA ILE A 151 23.84 -1.48 -15.32
C ILE A 151 24.77 -0.81 -16.34
N THR A 152 25.36 -1.62 -17.22
CA THR A 152 26.14 -1.13 -18.36
C THR A 152 25.32 -1.09 -19.64
N LYS A 153 24.43 -2.08 -19.84
CA LYS A 153 23.54 -2.17 -21.01
C LYS A 153 22.22 -2.83 -20.64
N ILE A 154 21.20 -2.50 -21.41
CA ILE A 154 19.94 -3.25 -21.44
C ILE A 154 19.68 -3.61 -22.89
N ASN A 155 19.67 -4.91 -23.20
CA ASN A 155 19.38 -5.47 -24.50
C ASN A 155 17.90 -5.88 -24.56
N ILE A 156 17.21 -5.45 -25.60
CA ILE A 156 15.79 -5.70 -25.82
C ILE A 156 15.66 -6.57 -27.07
N TYR A 157 15.01 -7.71 -26.93
CA TYR A 157 14.82 -8.66 -28.02
C TYR A 157 13.36 -8.68 -28.47
N LYS A 158 13.20 -8.60 -29.78
CA LYS A 158 11.90 -8.65 -30.43
C LYS A 158 11.31 -10.06 -30.39
N ALA A 159 10.01 -10.17 -30.15
CA ALA A 159 9.29 -11.45 -30.32
C ALA A 159 9.02 -11.72 -31.81
N GLU A 160 9.13 -13.00 -32.19
CA GLU A 160 8.74 -13.47 -33.51
C GLU A 160 7.28 -13.91 -33.50
N GLY A 161 6.54 -13.64 -34.57
CA GLY A 161 5.16 -14.07 -34.78
C GLY A 161 4.13 -12.94 -34.91
N LYS A 162 2.85 -13.27 -35.02
CA LYS A 162 1.73 -12.31 -35.16
C LYS A 162 1.51 -11.63 -33.81
N GLN A 163 1.73 -10.34 -33.80
CA GLN A 163 1.82 -9.50 -32.58
C GLN A 163 0.46 -8.95 -32.21
N LYS A 164 0.00 -9.26 -31.01
CA LYS A 164 -1.20 -8.66 -30.44
C LYS A 164 -0.84 -7.39 -29.64
N LYS A 165 -1.73 -6.41 -29.67
CA LYS A 165 -1.61 -5.17 -28.89
C LYS A 165 -1.98 -5.41 -27.43
N SER A 166 -1.54 -4.52 -26.54
CA SER A 166 -2.03 -4.52 -25.16
C SER A 166 -3.53 -4.26 -25.11
N ALA A 167 -4.26 -4.94 -24.24
CA ALA A 167 -5.68 -4.67 -23.98
C ALA A 167 -5.90 -3.24 -23.45
N GLY A 168 -4.89 -2.60 -22.86
CA GLY A 168 -4.92 -1.23 -22.39
C GLY A 168 -5.94 -0.96 -21.28
N LEU A 169 -6.26 -1.99 -20.46
CA LEU A 169 -7.17 -1.81 -19.33
C LEU A 169 -6.50 -0.95 -18.28
N LYS A 170 -7.17 0.12 -17.86
CA LYS A 170 -6.60 1.03 -16.86
C LYS A 170 -7.71 1.77 -16.11
N PHE A 171 -7.59 1.85 -14.79
CA PHE A 171 -8.27 2.84 -13.97
C PHE A 171 -7.38 4.09 -13.86
N SER A 172 -7.99 5.28 -13.78
CA SER A 172 -7.24 6.54 -13.59
C SER A 172 -6.48 6.57 -12.27
N GLU A 173 -6.99 5.85 -11.27
CA GLU A 173 -6.39 5.67 -9.95
C GLU A 173 -6.35 4.18 -9.61
N THR A 174 -5.22 3.71 -9.11
CA THR A 174 -5.08 2.32 -8.62
C THR A 174 -5.54 2.15 -7.18
N THR A 175 -5.64 3.26 -6.46
CA THR A 175 -6.10 3.31 -5.07
C THR A 175 -6.92 4.56 -4.85
N VAL A 176 -8.07 4.41 -4.21
CA VAL A 176 -8.96 5.51 -3.80
C VAL A 176 -9.18 5.44 -2.31
N ASP A 177 -8.76 6.47 -1.61
CA ASP A 177 -9.10 6.71 -0.20
C ASP A 177 -10.42 7.47 -0.14
N TYR A 178 -11.44 6.88 0.48
CA TYR A 178 -12.77 7.46 0.60
C TYR A 178 -13.17 7.64 2.06
N GLU A 179 -13.32 8.88 2.46
CA GLU A 179 -13.87 9.20 3.78
C GLU A 179 -15.40 9.13 3.75
N LEU A 180 -15.97 8.26 4.57
CA LEU A 180 -17.42 8.07 4.65
C LEU A 180 -18.12 9.38 5.06
N GLY A 181 -19.23 9.68 4.37
CA GLY A 181 -19.98 10.93 4.58
C GLY A 181 -19.53 12.07 3.66
N THR A 182 -18.45 11.92 2.90
CA THR A 182 -18.05 12.85 1.83
C THR A 182 -18.56 12.39 0.46
N THR A 183 -18.30 13.17 -0.57
CA THR A 183 -18.62 12.76 -1.94
C THR A 183 -17.58 11.79 -2.46
N PHE A 184 -18.00 10.59 -2.85
CA PHE A 184 -17.13 9.62 -3.52
C PHE A 184 -16.85 10.06 -4.95
N THR A 185 -15.59 10.20 -5.32
CA THR A 185 -15.17 10.46 -6.70
C THR A 185 -14.69 9.15 -7.31
N ALA A 186 -15.45 8.61 -8.25
CA ALA A 186 -15.11 7.36 -8.92
C ALA A 186 -13.93 7.57 -9.87
N PRO A 187 -12.91 6.69 -9.85
CA PRO A 187 -11.89 6.68 -10.88
C PRO A 187 -12.51 6.29 -12.24
N THR A 188 -12.01 6.89 -13.31
CA THR A 188 -12.44 6.55 -14.66
C THR A 188 -11.74 5.28 -15.14
N PHE A 189 -12.45 4.46 -15.90
CA PHE A 189 -11.89 3.28 -16.55
C PHE A 189 -11.69 3.55 -18.05
N THR A 190 -10.57 3.07 -18.59
CA THR A 190 -10.24 3.13 -20.02
C THR A 190 -9.74 1.79 -20.51
N LYS A 191 -9.92 1.51 -21.80
CA LYS A 191 -9.43 0.31 -22.47
C LYS A 191 -9.06 0.59 -23.91
N ALA A 192 -8.13 -0.17 -24.48
CA ALA A 192 -7.82 -0.20 -25.90
C ALA A 192 -8.45 -1.40 -26.62
N THR A 193 -8.66 -2.51 -25.91
CA THR A 193 -9.22 -3.75 -26.47
C THR A 193 -10.67 -3.58 -26.93
N THR A 194 -11.02 -4.27 -28.02
CA THR A 194 -12.41 -4.46 -28.50
C THR A 194 -13.11 -5.61 -27.79
N ALA A 195 -12.37 -6.46 -27.05
CA ALA A 195 -12.95 -7.54 -26.26
C ALA A 195 -13.87 -7.01 -25.16
N ALA A 196 -14.82 -7.83 -24.75
CA ALA A 196 -15.63 -7.56 -23.57
C ALA A 196 -14.76 -7.52 -22.32
N VAL A 197 -15.05 -6.57 -21.43
CA VAL A 197 -14.38 -6.46 -20.13
C VAL A 197 -15.35 -6.90 -19.06
N LYS A 198 -14.89 -7.82 -18.21
CA LYS A 198 -15.59 -8.26 -17.01
C LYS A 198 -15.06 -7.49 -15.81
N PHE A 199 -15.98 -6.98 -14.99
CA PHE A 199 -15.66 -6.29 -13.75
C PHE A 199 -16.17 -7.09 -12.56
N VAL A 200 -15.35 -7.16 -11.51
CA VAL A 200 -15.68 -7.85 -10.26
C VAL A 200 -15.17 -7.02 -9.08
N SER A 201 -15.98 -6.92 -8.05
CA SER A 201 -15.56 -6.47 -6.72
C SER A 201 -15.35 -7.69 -5.83
N ASP A 202 -14.27 -7.73 -5.07
CA ASP A 202 -14.04 -8.76 -4.05
C ASP A 202 -14.86 -8.50 -2.77
N ASN A 203 -15.40 -7.26 -2.63
CA ASN A 203 -16.21 -6.87 -1.48
C ASN A 203 -17.29 -5.84 -1.88
N GLU A 204 -18.42 -6.33 -2.38
CA GLU A 204 -19.53 -5.49 -2.80
C GLU A 204 -20.23 -4.74 -1.65
N GLU A 205 -19.97 -5.13 -0.40
CA GLU A 205 -20.47 -4.38 0.76
C GLU A 205 -19.76 -3.02 0.93
N VAL A 206 -18.55 -2.86 0.41
CA VAL A 206 -17.73 -1.63 0.48
C VAL A 206 -17.81 -0.84 -0.80
N ALA A 207 -17.60 -1.48 -1.94
CA ALA A 207 -17.70 -0.85 -3.25
C ALA A 207 -18.20 -1.83 -4.30
N THR A 208 -19.10 -1.37 -5.16
CA THR A 208 -19.62 -2.10 -6.31
C THR A 208 -19.02 -1.57 -7.60
N VAL A 209 -19.13 -2.34 -8.68
CA VAL A 209 -18.77 -1.91 -10.03
C VAL A 209 -19.83 -2.36 -11.02
N ASN A 210 -20.20 -1.49 -11.96
CA ASN A 210 -21.16 -1.85 -13.01
C ASN A 210 -20.47 -2.40 -14.25
N ALA A 211 -21.27 -2.78 -15.26
CA ALA A 211 -20.78 -3.35 -16.53
C ALA A 211 -19.92 -2.38 -17.36
N GLU A 212 -20.02 -1.08 -17.12
CA GLU A 212 -19.23 -0.03 -17.78
C GLU A 212 -17.94 0.27 -17.03
N GLY A 213 -17.70 -0.37 -15.86
CA GLY A 213 -16.51 -0.16 -15.02
C GLY A 213 -16.63 1.05 -14.10
N VAL A 214 -17.84 1.59 -13.91
CA VAL A 214 -18.07 2.69 -12.96
C VAL A 214 -18.13 2.11 -11.53
N ILE A 215 -17.24 2.57 -10.68
CA ILE A 215 -17.16 2.16 -9.28
C ILE A 215 -18.11 3.04 -8.45
N ALA A 216 -18.82 2.44 -7.52
CA ALA A 216 -19.67 3.14 -6.56
C ALA A 216 -19.38 2.64 -5.14
N ALA A 217 -19.08 3.57 -4.22
CA ALA A 217 -18.96 3.26 -2.81
C ALA A 217 -20.34 3.08 -2.17
N THR A 218 -20.49 2.08 -1.31
CA THR A 218 -21.78 1.76 -0.66
C THR A 218 -22.04 2.55 0.61
N GLY A 219 -21.01 3.25 1.14
CA GLY A 219 -21.07 3.92 2.43
C GLY A 219 -20.73 3.03 3.62
N LYS A 220 -20.25 1.79 3.37
CA LYS A 220 -19.74 0.88 4.40
C LYS A 220 -18.22 0.95 4.47
N GLU A 221 -17.71 0.93 5.67
CA GLU A 221 -16.28 0.94 5.95
C GLU A 221 -15.60 -0.38 5.55
N GLY A 222 -14.39 -0.28 5.02
CA GLY A 222 -13.59 -1.45 4.65
C GLY A 222 -12.74 -1.25 3.41
N LYS A 223 -12.29 -2.36 2.85
CA LYS A 223 -11.50 -2.43 1.62
C LYS A 223 -12.26 -3.24 0.58
N ALA A 224 -12.26 -2.74 -0.65
CA ALA A 224 -12.70 -3.50 -1.82
C ALA A 224 -11.65 -3.39 -2.94
N VAL A 225 -11.37 -4.48 -3.62
CA VAL A 225 -10.55 -4.51 -4.84
C VAL A 225 -11.45 -4.75 -6.03
N ILE A 226 -11.49 -3.77 -6.91
CA ILE A 226 -12.20 -3.87 -8.19
C ILE A 226 -11.21 -4.38 -9.21
N THR A 227 -11.57 -5.47 -9.89
CA THR A 227 -10.77 -6.10 -10.94
C THR A 227 -11.51 -6.01 -12.27
N ALA A 228 -10.83 -5.49 -13.29
CA ALA A 228 -11.26 -5.51 -14.69
C ALA A 228 -10.42 -6.53 -15.45
N THR A 229 -11.07 -7.46 -16.17
CA THR A 229 -10.39 -8.47 -16.98
C THR A 229 -10.98 -8.51 -18.39
N SER A 230 -10.14 -8.76 -19.38
CA SER A 230 -10.57 -9.07 -20.75
C SER A 230 -9.85 -10.30 -21.26
N GLU A 231 -10.55 -11.11 -22.02
CA GLU A 231 -9.95 -12.20 -22.77
C GLU A 231 -9.13 -11.65 -23.95
N GLU A 232 -8.19 -12.44 -24.44
CA GLU A 232 -7.51 -12.13 -25.68
C GLU A 232 -8.43 -12.31 -26.90
N ASN A 233 -8.10 -11.61 -27.97
CA ASN A 233 -8.71 -11.80 -29.29
C ASN A 233 -7.63 -11.75 -30.39
N ASP A 234 -8.01 -11.68 -31.65
CA ASP A 234 -7.07 -11.71 -32.78
C ASP A 234 -6.11 -10.50 -32.81
N GLU A 235 -6.49 -9.39 -32.19
CA GLU A 235 -5.76 -8.11 -32.22
C GLU A 235 -5.13 -7.74 -30.88
N PHE A 236 -5.72 -8.15 -29.76
CA PHE A 236 -5.29 -7.77 -28.40
C PHE A 236 -5.02 -8.97 -27.53
N ASN A 237 -3.98 -8.86 -26.69
CA ASN A 237 -3.75 -9.81 -25.62
C ASN A 237 -4.83 -9.71 -24.55
N ALA A 238 -4.97 -10.75 -23.72
CA ALA A 238 -5.75 -10.66 -22.49
C ALA A 238 -5.25 -9.49 -21.62
N GLY A 239 -6.14 -8.87 -20.85
CA GLY A 239 -5.83 -7.72 -20.02
C GLY A 239 -6.35 -7.86 -18.61
N ASN A 240 -5.68 -7.18 -17.67
CA ASN A 240 -6.06 -7.05 -16.28
C ASN A 240 -5.76 -5.64 -15.78
N ALA A 241 -6.65 -5.06 -14.96
CA ALA A 241 -6.43 -3.83 -14.21
C ALA A 241 -7.17 -3.90 -12.88
N THR A 242 -6.59 -3.31 -11.84
CA THR A 242 -7.20 -3.27 -10.51
C THR A 242 -7.30 -1.85 -9.99
N CYS A 243 -8.33 -1.60 -9.17
CA CYS A 243 -8.46 -0.40 -8.36
C CYS A 243 -8.89 -0.80 -6.95
N THR A 244 -8.15 -0.35 -5.94
CA THR A 244 -8.48 -0.61 -4.54
C THR A 244 -9.19 0.60 -3.94
N VAL A 245 -10.37 0.38 -3.36
CA VAL A 245 -11.12 1.39 -2.61
C VAL A 245 -10.94 1.12 -1.12
N TYR A 246 -10.42 2.10 -0.39
CA TYR A 246 -10.38 2.12 1.07
C TYR A 246 -11.41 3.09 1.58
N ALA A 247 -12.56 2.59 2.05
CA ALA A 247 -13.59 3.39 2.70
C ALA A 247 -13.33 3.40 4.21
N TYR A 248 -13.19 4.59 4.79
CA TYR A 248 -12.84 4.77 6.20
C TYR A 248 -13.68 5.90 6.84
N ARG A 249 -13.69 5.88 8.15
CA ARG A 249 -14.19 7.00 8.96
C ARG A 249 -13.01 7.71 9.62
N MET A 250 -13.21 8.97 9.96
CA MET A 250 -12.30 9.64 10.88
C MET A 250 -12.79 9.37 12.31
N ASN A 251 -12.02 8.58 13.03
CA ASN A 251 -12.21 8.40 14.47
C ASN A 251 -11.72 9.65 15.19
N VAL A 252 -12.56 10.22 16.02
CA VAL A 252 -12.24 11.41 16.81
C VAL A 252 -11.80 10.98 18.20
N TYR A 253 -10.67 11.48 18.64
CA TYR A 253 -10.12 11.24 19.97
C TYR A 253 -9.95 12.60 20.67
N LYS A 254 -10.49 12.72 21.88
CA LYS A 254 -10.44 13.95 22.68
C LYS A 254 -9.57 13.74 23.92
N LYS A 255 -8.90 14.80 24.33
CA LYS A 255 -8.07 14.79 25.55
C LYS A 255 -8.88 14.30 26.74
N ALA A 256 -8.40 13.27 27.39
CA ALA A 256 -9.03 12.67 28.56
C ALA A 256 -8.49 13.32 29.86
N THR A 257 -9.37 13.46 30.84
CA THR A 257 -9.01 13.90 32.21
C THR A 257 -8.96 12.75 33.21
N ALA A 258 -9.54 11.59 32.83
CA ALA A 258 -9.57 10.36 33.60
C ALA A 258 -9.56 9.16 32.66
N VAL A 259 -9.23 7.99 33.19
CA VAL A 259 -9.22 6.73 32.44
C VAL A 259 -10.38 5.85 32.87
N GLU A 260 -11.12 5.32 31.92
CA GLU A 260 -12.25 4.42 32.11
C GLU A 260 -11.91 3.06 31.50
N ALA A 261 -12.25 2.00 32.23
CA ALA A 261 -12.03 0.62 31.77
C ALA A 261 -12.85 0.30 30.49
N GLY A 262 -12.25 -0.41 29.57
CA GLY A 262 -12.85 -0.83 28.30
C GLY A 262 -12.86 0.23 27.20
N LYS A 263 -12.43 1.45 27.48
CA LYS A 263 -12.35 2.51 26.47
C LYS A 263 -11.05 2.44 25.67
N GLN A 264 -11.10 2.99 24.46
CA GLN A 264 -9.95 3.13 23.57
C GLN A 264 -9.31 4.51 23.72
N TYR A 265 -7.98 4.51 23.77
CA TYR A 265 -7.18 5.71 23.92
C TYR A 265 -6.04 5.74 22.91
N LEU A 266 -5.72 6.93 22.41
CA LEU A 266 -4.40 7.22 21.88
C LEU A 266 -3.48 7.61 23.04
N ILE A 267 -2.25 7.10 23.02
CA ILE A 267 -1.17 7.54 23.90
C ILE A 267 -0.47 8.70 23.19
N VAL A 268 -0.56 9.91 23.74
CA VAL A 268 -0.23 11.17 23.07
C VAL A 268 0.86 11.91 23.84
N ALA A 269 1.71 12.63 23.15
CA ALA A 269 2.69 13.56 23.73
C ALA A 269 2.65 14.90 23.00
N GLN A 270 2.81 15.98 23.74
CA GLN A 270 2.89 17.32 23.18
C GLN A 270 4.25 17.92 23.48
N ARG A 271 5.01 18.24 22.42
CA ARG A 271 6.35 18.83 22.53
C ARG A 271 6.69 19.63 21.26
N ASP A 272 7.47 20.68 21.40
CA ASP A 272 8.02 21.47 20.28
C ASP A 272 6.93 21.96 19.29
N LYS A 273 5.80 22.42 19.83
CA LYS A 273 4.62 22.88 19.06
C LYS A 273 4.02 21.80 18.17
N LYS A 274 4.21 20.52 18.49
CA LYS A 274 3.60 19.37 17.79
C LYS A 274 2.90 18.46 18.78
N THR A 275 1.89 17.77 18.26
CA THR A 275 1.21 16.67 18.96
C THR A 275 1.62 15.36 18.31
N TYR A 276 2.14 14.44 19.10
CA TYR A 276 2.58 13.11 18.70
C TYR A 276 1.65 12.06 19.28
N TYR A 277 1.32 11.04 18.52
CA TYR A 277 0.55 9.90 19.02
C TYR A 277 1.24 8.60 18.69
N ALA A 278 1.13 7.63 19.61
CA ALA A 278 1.78 6.34 19.52
C ALA A 278 1.10 5.44 18.49
N ALA A 279 1.89 4.65 17.78
CA ALA A 279 1.44 3.53 16.99
C ALA A 279 1.87 2.21 17.63
N PRO A 280 1.06 1.14 17.56
CA PRO A 280 1.42 -0.18 18.07
C PRO A 280 2.73 -0.70 17.49
N VAL A 281 3.46 -1.47 18.28
CA VAL A 281 4.63 -2.22 17.81
C VAL A 281 4.16 -3.29 16.83
N LYS A 282 4.81 -3.40 15.68
CA LYS A 282 4.55 -4.51 14.76
C LYS A 282 5.07 -5.80 15.40
N TYR A 283 4.13 -6.70 15.74
CA TYR A 283 4.48 -7.97 16.36
C TYR A 283 5.41 -8.81 15.46
N ASN A 284 6.44 -9.36 16.09
CA ASN A 284 7.35 -10.34 15.50
C ASN A 284 7.60 -11.43 16.54
N ALA A 285 7.32 -12.69 16.22
CA ALA A 285 7.48 -13.81 17.16
C ALA A 285 8.92 -14.02 17.65
N GLU A 286 9.91 -13.67 16.85
CA GLU A 286 11.33 -13.76 17.25
C GLU A 286 11.78 -12.59 18.13
N LYS A 287 11.09 -11.45 18.03
CA LYS A 287 11.36 -10.21 18.76
C LYS A 287 10.06 -9.55 19.16
N PRO A 288 9.33 -10.11 20.16
CA PRO A 288 8.02 -9.60 20.58
C PRO A 288 8.18 -8.39 21.51
N TYR A 289 8.98 -7.41 21.11
CA TYR A 289 9.23 -6.19 21.88
C TYR A 289 9.61 -5.03 20.95
N GLY A 290 9.42 -3.81 21.43
CA GLY A 290 9.81 -2.61 20.69
C GLY A 290 9.39 -1.32 21.39
N TYR A 291 9.83 -0.21 20.84
CA TYR A 291 9.31 1.12 21.18
C TYR A 291 8.03 1.36 20.38
N LEU A 292 7.06 2.07 20.95
CA LEU A 292 5.94 2.55 20.16
C LEU A 292 6.42 3.67 19.27
N ASN A 293 6.30 3.48 17.96
CA ASN A 293 6.57 4.53 16.99
C ASN A 293 5.58 5.70 17.18
N SER A 294 5.88 6.86 16.63
CA SER A 294 4.97 7.99 16.72
C SER A 294 4.70 8.61 15.36
N PHE A 295 3.45 9.03 15.18
CA PHE A 295 3.06 9.97 14.15
C PHE A 295 2.89 11.35 14.78
N SER A 296 2.98 12.41 13.98
CA SER A 296 2.81 13.77 14.48
C SER A 296 1.87 14.58 13.61
N VAL A 297 1.15 15.47 14.28
CA VAL A 297 0.42 16.57 13.65
C VAL A 297 1.01 17.89 14.13
N ASP A 298 0.97 18.92 13.29
CA ASP A 298 1.43 20.25 13.65
C ASP A 298 0.46 20.89 14.65
N GLY A 299 1.02 21.64 15.58
CA GLY A 299 0.28 22.30 16.63
C GLY A 299 0.06 21.47 17.89
N ILE A 300 -0.35 22.17 18.95
CA ILE A 300 -0.83 21.58 20.20
C ILE A 300 -2.33 21.51 20.10
N VAL A 301 -2.88 20.31 20.07
CA VAL A 301 -4.30 20.07 19.85
C VAL A 301 -4.93 19.29 21.00
N ASP A 302 -6.19 19.51 21.28
CA ASP A 302 -6.98 18.77 22.28
C ASP A 302 -7.91 17.72 21.63
N GLU A 303 -7.87 17.62 20.29
CA GLU A 303 -8.61 16.65 19.49
C GLU A 303 -7.71 16.12 18.37
N LEU A 304 -7.71 14.79 18.16
CA LEU A 304 -7.07 14.14 17.04
C LEU A 304 -8.11 13.39 16.20
N LYS A 305 -7.96 13.49 14.87
CA LYS A 305 -8.77 12.74 13.91
C LYS A 305 -7.87 11.74 13.21
N ILE A 306 -8.16 10.47 13.41
CA ILE A 306 -7.34 9.35 12.91
C ILE A 306 -8.22 8.47 12.02
N LYS A 307 -7.71 8.07 10.86
CA LYS A 307 -8.40 7.10 10.00
C LYS A 307 -8.69 5.83 10.79
N SER A 308 -9.93 5.35 10.77
CA SER A 308 -10.35 4.11 11.44
C SER A 308 -9.51 2.89 11.03
N SER A 309 -8.96 2.89 9.80
CA SER A 309 -8.12 1.82 9.27
C SER A 309 -6.71 1.77 9.86
N TYR A 310 -6.25 2.77 10.63
CA TYR A 310 -4.86 2.79 11.14
C TYR A 310 -4.66 1.95 12.39
N ASN A 311 -5.72 1.66 13.16
CA ASN A 311 -5.65 0.80 14.34
C ASN A 311 -4.59 1.25 15.38
N ASP A 312 -4.39 2.56 15.56
CA ASP A 312 -3.36 3.11 16.43
C ASP A 312 -3.81 3.23 17.90
N ALA A 313 -5.09 2.98 18.19
CA ALA A 313 -5.62 3.09 19.54
C ALA A 313 -5.33 1.83 20.38
N PHE A 314 -5.21 2.07 21.68
CA PHE A 314 -5.03 1.04 22.70
C PHE A 314 -6.28 0.93 23.57
N THR A 315 -6.74 -0.28 23.84
CA THR A 315 -7.82 -0.52 24.79
C THR A 315 -7.26 -0.66 26.21
N PHE A 316 -7.80 0.12 27.16
CA PHE A 316 -7.43 0.04 28.57
C PHE A 316 -8.44 -0.84 29.29
N GLU A 317 -8.13 -2.12 29.42
CA GLU A 317 -8.99 -3.10 30.08
C GLU A 317 -8.79 -3.05 31.60
N GLY A 318 -9.86 -2.96 32.38
CA GLY A 318 -9.77 -2.97 33.85
C GLY A 318 -9.33 -4.35 34.36
N VAL A 319 -8.28 -4.38 35.17
CA VAL A 319 -7.74 -5.59 35.81
C VAL A 319 -7.42 -5.33 37.27
N ALA A 320 -7.19 -6.37 38.05
CA ALA A 320 -6.73 -6.19 39.44
C ALA A 320 -5.41 -5.43 39.47
N GLY A 321 -5.38 -4.29 40.17
CA GLY A 321 -4.20 -3.43 40.30
C GLY A 321 -4.06 -2.32 39.24
N GLY A 322 -5.07 -2.12 38.37
CA GLY A 322 -5.08 -1.04 37.38
C GLY A 322 -5.68 -1.38 36.03
N TYR A 323 -4.93 -1.16 34.96
CA TYR A 323 -5.39 -1.39 33.58
C TYR A 323 -4.41 -2.26 32.81
N ALA A 324 -4.90 -3.19 32.01
CA ALA A 324 -4.11 -3.82 30.98
C ALA A 324 -4.22 -2.99 29.68
N ILE A 325 -3.11 -2.72 29.04
CA ILE A 325 -3.06 -1.94 27.81
C ILE A 325 -2.92 -2.92 26.63
N LYS A 326 -3.95 -3.00 25.81
CA LYS A 326 -4.04 -3.91 24.69
C LYS A 326 -4.04 -3.16 23.37
N ASP A 327 -3.20 -3.54 22.45
CA ASP A 327 -3.17 -2.97 21.11
C ASP A 327 -4.31 -3.50 20.21
N ALA A 328 -4.50 -2.89 19.05
CA ALA A 328 -5.53 -3.30 18.10
C ALA A 328 -5.28 -4.69 17.47
N ASN A 329 -4.07 -5.25 17.60
CA ASN A 329 -3.74 -6.60 17.13
C ASN A 329 -4.02 -7.67 18.19
N GLY A 330 -4.45 -7.26 19.39
CA GLY A 330 -4.80 -8.13 20.49
C GLY A 330 -3.68 -8.43 21.46
N TYR A 331 -2.51 -7.82 21.32
CA TYR A 331 -1.37 -8.01 22.23
C TYR A 331 -1.39 -7.02 23.37
N TYR A 332 -1.05 -7.50 24.57
CA TYR A 332 -0.89 -6.66 25.76
C TYR A 332 0.53 -6.12 25.85
N LEU A 333 0.64 -4.83 26.20
CA LEU A 333 1.91 -4.19 26.50
C LEU A 333 2.28 -4.44 27.97
N TYR A 334 3.56 -4.73 28.22
CA TYR A 334 4.13 -4.79 29.57
C TYR A 334 5.62 -4.47 29.55
N MET A 335 6.23 -4.31 30.73
CA MET A 335 7.65 -4.05 30.89
C MET A 335 8.35 -5.23 31.57
N ASP A 336 9.58 -5.51 31.13
CA ASP A 336 10.42 -6.56 31.74
C ASP A 336 11.22 -6.08 32.96
N GLY A 337 11.16 -4.79 33.28
CA GLY A 337 11.91 -4.16 34.37
C GLY A 337 13.36 -3.80 34.04
N THR A 338 13.82 -4.15 32.83
CA THR A 338 15.22 -3.99 32.43
C THR A 338 15.36 -3.05 31.23
N HIS A 339 14.57 -3.28 30.18
CA HIS A 339 14.66 -2.53 28.93
C HIS A 339 13.56 -1.47 28.83
N ALA A 340 13.83 -0.36 28.17
CA ALA A 340 12.85 0.70 27.97
C ALA A 340 11.83 0.40 26.83
N SER A 341 12.04 -0.68 26.08
CA SER A 341 11.11 -1.17 25.05
C SER A 341 9.98 -1.97 25.66
N PHE A 342 8.76 -1.78 25.13
CA PHE A 342 7.61 -2.58 25.53
C PHE A 342 7.77 -4.03 25.10
N GLN A 343 7.36 -4.95 25.95
CA GLN A 343 7.14 -6.35 25.62
C GLN A 343 5.69 -6.51 25.14
N LEU A 344 5.48 -7.46 24.23
CA LEU A 344 4.18 -7.81 23.68
C LEU A 344 3.83 -9.25 24.06
N GLY A 345 2.65 -9.50 24.59
CA GLY A 345 2.22 -10.83 24.99
C GLY A 345 0.72 -11.02 24.97
N ASN A 346 0.27 -12.25 25.25
CA ASN A 346 -1.14 -12.63 25.27
C ASN A 346 -1.77 -12.53 26.67
N GLU A 347 -0.97 -12.20 27.69
CA GLU A 347 -1.43 -12.08 29.06
C GLU A 347 -1.57 -10.63 29.48
N ALA A 348 -2.70 -10.30 30.09
CA ALA A 348 -2.95 -8.98 30.67
C ALA A 348 -2.02 -8.73 31.86
N LYS A 349 -1.25 -7.64 31.80
CA LYS A 349 -0.38 -7.15 32.89
C LYS A 349 -0.87 -5.79 33.33
N ALA A 350 -1.01 -5.59 34.64
CA ALA A 350 -1.53 -4.34 35.18
C ALA A 350 -0.56 -3.18 35.05
N TRP A 351 -1.03 -2.07 34.53
CA TRP A 351 -0.44 -0.75 34.56
C TRP A 351 -1.17 0.11 35.59
N THR A 352 -0.46 0.76 36.49
CA THR A 352 -1.03 1.82 37.31
C THR A 352 -1.11 3.08 36.45
N VAL A 353 -2.27 3.73 36.42
CA VAL A 353 -2.48 4.96 35.63
C VAL A 353 -2.97 6.04 36.56
N GLU A 354 -2.15 7.06 36.78
CA GLU A 354 -2.40 8.17 37.70
C GLU A 354 -2.39 9.50 36.94
N PRO A 355 -3.38 10.39 37.16
CA PRO A 355 -3.32 11.76 36.63
C PRO A 355 -2.06 12.48 37.14
N ALA A 356 -1.47 13.29 36.28
CA ALA A 356 -0.30 14.10 36.57
C ALA A 356 -0.54 15.55 36.11
N GLU A 357 0.46 16.40 36.27
CA GLU A 357 0.36 17.83 35.93
C GLU A 357 0.06 18.05 34.43
N ASN A 358 -0.60 19.17 34.13
CA ASN A 358 -0.89 19.62 32.76
C ASN A 358 -1.72 18.63 31.91
N GLY A 359 -2.53 17.77 32.56
CA GLY A 359 -3.37 16.78 31.89
C GLY A 359 -2.59 15.60 31.30
N THR A 360 -1.38 15.36 31.82
CA THR A 360 -0.60 14.14 31.53
C THR A 360 -0.97 13.03 32.51
N PHE A 361 -0.42 11.83 32.26
CA PHE A 361 -0.58 10.68 33.14
C PHE A 361 0.78 10.07 33.47
N THR A 362 0.91 9.53 34.68
CA THR A 362 1.97 8.59 35.04
C THR A 362 1.42 7.19 34.81
N ILE A 363 1.95 6.47 33.82
CA ILE A 363 1.49 5.14 33.43
C ILE A 363 2.64 4.17 33.69
N THR A 364 2.51 3.36 34.74
CA THR A 364 3.63 2.58 35.31
C THR A 364 3.33 1.07 35.28
N ASN A 365 4.30 0.29 34.84
CA ASN A 365 4.31 -1.16 34.94
C ASN A 365 5.73 -1.62 35.30
N ASN A 366 5.85 -2.55 36.23
CA ASN A 366 7.11 -3.12 36.69
C ASN A 366 8.20 -2.08 37.04
N GLY A 367 7.80 -0.97 37.71
CA GLY A 367 8.70 0.12 38.10
C GLY A 367 9.13 1.07 36.98
N GLN A 368 8.66 0.84 35.75
CA GLN A 368 8.96 1.69 34.60
C GLN A 368 7.71 2.48 34.18
N PHE A 369 7.86 3.74 33.83
CA PHE A 369 6.73 4.58 33.40
C PHE A 369 6.92 5.13 31.98
N ILE A 370 5.82 5.24 31.27
CA ILE A 370 5.78 5.65 29.86
C ILE A 370 6.21 7.11 29.73
N GLN A 371 7.11 7.36 28.77
CA GLN A 371 7.56 8.68 28.38
C GLN A 371 7.71 8.76 26.85
N TYR A 372 7.61 9.97 26.31
CA TYR A 372 7.90 10.25 24.92
C TYR A 372 9.24 10.95 24.77
N GLY A 373 10.12 10.34 23.99
CA GLY A 373 11.43 10.89 23.66
C GLY A 373 12.41 10.94 24.82
N ASN A 374 13.63 11.23 24.51
CA ASN A 374 14.69 11.55 25.49
C ASN A 374 15.66 12.59 24.93
N GLY A 375 15.17 13.42 23.99
CA GLY A 375 15.99 14.39 23.24
C GLY A 375 16.65 13.81 21.98
N THR A 376 16.89 12.50 21.93
CA THR A 376 17.46 11.80 20.75
C THR A 376 16.42 10.96 20.04
N PHE A 377 15.49 10.33 20.77
CA PHE A 377 14.47 9.46 20.21
C PHE A 377 13.11 10.15 20.12
N THR A 378 12.38 9.86 19.05
CA THR A 378 11.01 10.34 18.78
C THR A 378 9.99 9.20 18.88
N THR A 379 10.15 8.36 19.91
CA THR A 379 9.31 7.19 20.18
C THR A 379 8.81 7.21 21.62
N PHE A 380 7.77 6.40 21.92
CA PHE A 380 7.38 6.15 23.29
C PHE A 380 8.10 4.89 23.79
N GLY A 381 8.58 4.97 25.02
CA GLY A 381 9.17 3.87 25.79
C GLY A 381 8.81 4.02 27.24
N ALA A 382 9.27 3.09 28.11
CA ALA A 382 9.10 3.25 29.55
C ALA A 382 10.42 3.05 30.28
N TRP A 383 10.74 3.97 31.19
CA TRP A 383 12.00 4.01 31.93
C TRP A 383 11.72 4.08 33.43
N THR A 384 12.68 3.64 34.22
CA THR A 384 12.65 3.72 35.69
C THR A 384 12.79 5.14 36.22
N GLU A 385 13.41 6.04 35.40
CA GLU A 385 13.68 7.42 35.77
C GLU A 385 13.22 8.37 34.67
N ALA A 386 12.98 9.63 35.02
CA ALA A 386 12.67 10.67 34.06
C ALA A 386 13.85 10.91 33.12
N GLN A 387 13.65 10.73 31.84
CA GLN A 387 14.65 10.95 30.81
C GLN A 387 14.77 12.44 30.51
N LYS A 388 15.99 12.89 30.18
CA LYS A 388 16.25 14.29 29.82
C LYS A 388 15.40 14.69 28.60
N ASN A 389 14.65 15.79 28.74
CA ASN A 389 13.76 16.32 27.70
C ASN A 389 12.61 15.37 27.26
N ALA A 390 12.37 14.29 28.00
CA ALA A 390 11.19 13.48 27.77
C ALA A 390 9.95 14.12 28.39
N VAL A 391 8.78 13.79 27.83
CA VAL A 391 7.48 14.25 28.36
C VAL A 391 6.62 13.06 28.75
N LYS A 392 5.82 13.22 29.82
CA LYS A 392 4.81 12.25 30.20
C LYS A 392 3.69 12.20 29.14
N PRO A 393 3.06 11.05 28.93
CA PRO A 393 1.97 10.94 27.99
C PRO A 393 0.69 11.60 28.48
N MET A 394 -0.10 12.10 27.54
CA MET A 394 -1.51 12.36 27.64
C MET A 394 -2.28 11.17 27.10
N LEU A 395 -3.54 11.05 27.46
CA LEU A 395 -4.45 10.09 26.86
C LEU A 395 -5.57 10.83 26.15
N PHE A 396 -5.85 10.43 24.91
CA PHE A 396 -6.97 10.95 24.16
C PHE A 396 -7.99 9.83 23.96
N VAL A 397 -9.18 9.96 24.53
CA VAL A 397 -10.22 8.93 24.50
C VAL A 397 -11.01 9.00 23.19
N PHE A 398 -11.35 7.84 22.65
CA PHE A 398 -12.23 7.73 21.49
C PHE A 398 -13.61 8.32 21.80
N ASP A 399 -14.05 9.29 20.99
CA ASP A 399 -15.38 9.90 21.09
C ASP A 399 -16.38 9.11 20.23
N GLU A 400 -17.06 8.16 20.85
CA GLU A 400 -18.08 7.32 20.19
C GLU A 400 -19.22 8.19 19.58
N ALA A 401 -19.54 9.33 20.16
CA ALA A 401 -20.61 10.19 19.68
C ALA A 401 -20.23 10.94 18.39
N ALA A 402 -18.94 11.25 18.20
CA ALA A 402 -18.47 11.91 16.99
C ALA A 402 -18.49 10.97 15.76
N GLY A 403 -18.36 9.66 15.96
CA GLY A 403 -18.45 8.66 14.89
C GLY A 403 -19.86 8.43 14.34
N ILE A 404 -20.90 8.86 15.07
CA ILE A 404 -22.31 8.67 14.69
C ILE A 404 -22.84 9.85 13.84
N ASN A 405 -22.16 10.98 13.81
CA ASN A 405 -22.58 12.17 13.05
C ASN A 405 -22.56 12.02 11.52
N GLY A 406 -22.15 10.88 10.97
CA GLY A 406 -22.21 10.57 9.54
C GLY A 406 -23.45 9.81 9.07
N VAL A 407 -24.28 9.30 9.98
CA VAL A 407 -25.62 8.82 9.62
C VAL A 407 -26.56 10.03 9.57
N GLN A 408 -26.50 10.80 8.50
CA GLN A 408 -27.73 11.45 8.09
C GLN A 408 -28.75 10.31 7.87
N THR A 409 -29.57 10.05 8.86
CA THR A 409 -30.91 9.60 8.56
C THR A 409 -31.49 10.68 7.65
N THR A 410 -31.27 10.55 6.34
CA THR A 410 -32.24 11.10 5.41
C THR A 410 -33.52 10.50 5.91
N VAL A 411 -34.32 11.34 6.59
CA VAL A 411 -35.72 11.06 6.80
C VAL A 411 -36.22 10.80 5.40
N LYS A 412 -36.30 9.50 5.00
CA LYS A 412 -36.93 9.13 3.75
C LYS A 412 -38.29 9.88 3.82
N PRO A 413 -38.63 10.66 2.81
CA PRO A 413 -39.95 11.30 2.81
C PRO A 413 -40.91 10.17 3.13
N GLN A 414 -41.76 10.37 4.13
CA GLN A 414 -42.71 9.36 4.58
C GLN A 414 -43.46 8.88 3.35
N SER A 415 -43.05 7.75 2.79
CA SER A 415 -43.76 7.18 1.67
C SER A 415 -45.03 6.58 2.26
N ASN A 416 -46.17 7.11 1.90
CA ASN A 416 -47.49 6.53 2.27
C ASN A 416 -47.70 5.16 1.59
N VAL A 417 -46.64 4.48 1.20
CA VAL A 417 -46.67 3.15 0.59
C VAL A 417 -47.04 2.14 1.67
N ARG A 418 -48.07 1.36 1.39
CA ARG A 418 -48.61 0.33 2.26
C ARG A 418 -48.19 -1.03 1.76
N TYR A 419 -47.80 -1.90 2.67
CA TYR A 419 -47.49 -3.31 2.38
C TYR A 419 -48.34 -4.23 3.23
N ASN A 420 -48.81 -5.37 2.72
CA ASN A 420 -49.41 -6.41 3.54
C ASN A 420 -48.32 -7.19 4.33
N ILE A 421 -48.71 -8.13 5.16
CA ILE A 421 -47.82 -8.95 5.96
C ILE A 421 -46.91 -9.87 5.13
N ALA A 422 -47.24 -10.09 3.86
CA ALA A 422 -46.42 -10.84 2.92
C ALA A 422 -45.41 -9.94 2.15
N GLY A 423 -45.32 -8.64 2.51
CA GLY A 423 -44.41 -7.70 1.85
C GLY A 423 -44.87 -7.17 0.49
N GLN A 424 -46.08 -7.49 0.05
CA GLN A 424 -46.63 -6.99 -1.19
C GLN A 424 -47.21 -5.59 -1.02
N ARG A 425 -46.96 -4.68 -1.97
CA ARG A 425 -47.55 -3.34 -1.99
C ARG A 425 -49.05 -3.41 -2.18
N VAL A 426 -49.78 -2.70 -1.30
CA VAL A 426 -51.28 -2.68 -1.35
C VAL A 426 -51.83 -1.26 -1.42
N GLY A 427 -53.03 -1.13 -1.97
CA GLY A 427 -53.72 0.13 -2.09
C GLY A 427 -54.44 0.57 -0.80
N ALA A 428 -55.11 1.71 -0.91
CA ALA A 428 -55.91 2.25 0.20
C ALA A 428 -57.14 1.38 0.54
N ASP A 429 -57.61 0.58 -0.41
CA ASP A 429 -58.79 -0.27 -0.28
C ASP A 429 -58.52 -1.67 0.28
N TYR A 430 -57.22 -2.00 0.53
CA TYR A 430 -56.86 -3.27 1.08
C TYR A 430 -57.37 -3.44 2.52
N LYS A 431 -58.08 -4.52 2.77
CA LYS A 431 -58.57 -4.88 4.13
C LYS A 431 -57.68 -5.89 4.80
N GLY A 432 -57.18 -5.59 5.96
CA GLY A 432 -56.29 -6.44 6.70
C GLY A 432 -55.12 -5.68 7.38
N ILE A 433 -54.09 -6.41 7.78
CA ILE A 433 -52.93 -5.79 8.41
C ILE A 433 -52.02 -5.16 7.33
N VAL A 434 -51.82 -3.86 7.44
CA VAL A 434 -50.90 -3.09 6.58
C VAL A 434 -49.71 -2.58 7.40
N ILE A 435 -48.58 -2.55 6.75
CA ILE A 435 -47.33 -1.98 7.26
C ILE A 435 -47.07 -0.65 6.53
N VAL A 436 -47.01 0.44 7.25
CA VAL A 436 -46.70 1.78 6.76
C VAL A 436 -45.61 2.36 7.61
N ASN A 437 -44.47 2.74 6.99
CA ASN A 437 -43.31 3.30 7.72
C ASN A 437 -42.86 2.43 8.89
N GLY A 438 -42.82 1.10 8.70
CA GLY A 438 -42.40 0.12 9.71
C GLY A 438 -43.44 -0.12 10.85
N LYS A 439 -44.58 0.52 10.85
CA LYS A 439 -45.63 0.30 11.82
C LYS A 439 -46.78 -0.50 11.24
N LYS A 440 -47.37 -1.41 12.04
CA LYS A 440 -48.52 -2.25 11.66
C LYS A 440 -49.84 -1.57 12.02
N TYR A 441 -50.78 -1.55 11.12
CA TYR A 441 -52.13 -1.05 11.29
C TYR A 441 -53.14 -2.08 10.78
N LEU A 442 -54.32 -2.16 11.43
CA LEU A 442 -55.46 -2.91 10.89
C LEU A 442 -56.29 -1.96 10.05
N GLN A 443 -56.28 -2.18 8.76
CA GLN A 443 -57.12 -1.46 7.80
C GLN A 443 -58.45 -2.23 7.63
N LYS A 444 -59.56 -1.62 8.02
CA LYS A 444 -60.90 -2.23 7.99
C LYS A 444 -61.60 -2.03 6.65
#